data_fb96852cbd7312b9806a89b4f48c4ad2
#
_entry.id   fb96852cbd7312b9806a89b4f48c4ad2
#
_cell.length_a   1.000
_cell.length_b   1.000
_cell.length_c   1.000
_cell.angle_alpha   90.00
_cell.angle_beta   90.00
_cell.angle_gamma   90.00
#
_symmetry.space_group_name_H-M   'P 1'
#
loop_
_entity.id
_entity.type
_entity.pdbx_description
1 polymer ?
#
loop_
_entity_poly.entity_id
_entity_poly.type
_entity_poly.pdbx_seq_one_letter_code
_entity_poly.pdbx_strand_id
1 'polypeptide(L)'
;MEKQSNLFQIITPIVVDNGKFFINDLFNKKFGCDAPDKTNHLIAFYKSNSGNILPVTYTSFLPHKNVILVGGAMTNGDVIKSMSDEEKKIISDSGGIYLNMLKYAFKHFANECDAFFGLVNDPRALEVDLTAGFQKTPYQFLVAHYHKPISKWKKNKLERMISKIGPF
;
A
#
# COMPACT_ATOMS: atom_id res chain seq x y z
N MET A 1 13.46 -9.52 -9.98
CA MET A 1 14.14 -9.40 -8.67
C MET A 1 15.12 -8.22 -8.64
N GLU A 2 15.96 -8.05 -9.64
CA GLU A 2 16.99 -6.99 -9.70
C GLU A 2 16.44 -5.55 -9.63
N LYS A 3 15.37 -5.23 -10.37
CA LYS A 3 14.75 -3.90 -10.39
C LYS A 3 14.17 -3.46 -9.03
N GLN A 4 13.64 -4.40 -8.23
CA GLN A 4 13.13 -4.12 -6.89
C GLN A 4 14.29 -3.88 -5.90
N SER A 5 15.41 -4.58 -6.08
CA SER A 5 16.63 -4.38 -5.30
C SER A 5 17.16 -2.95 -5.44
N ASN A 6 17.19 -2.40 -6.65
CA ASN A 6 17.67 -1.04 -6.90
C ASN A 6 16.76 0.02 -6.28
N LEU A 7 15.42 -0.16 -6.30
CA LEU A 7 14.50 0.76 -5.65
C LEU A 7 14.75 0.84 -4.14
N PHE A 8 14.97 -0.30 -3.48
CA PHE A 8 15.16 -0.36 -2.03
C PHE A 8 16.53 0.14 -1.55
N GLN A 9 17.44 0.53 -2.47
CA GLN A 9 18.65 1.28 -2.13
C GLN A 9 18.36 2.77 -1.87
N ILE A 10 17.32 3.33 -2.49
CA ILE A 10 16.92 4.74 -2.35
C ILE A 10 15.66 4.94 -1.51
N ILE A 11 14.79 3.93 -1.44
CA ILE A 11 13.52 3.96 -0.70
C ILE A 11 13.51 2.82 0.32
N THR A 12 13.25 3.16 1.58
CA THR A 12 13.18 2.16 2.66
C THR A 12 11.73 2.01 3.14
N PRO A 13 11.04 0.89 2.86
CA PRO A 13 9.71 0.62 3.42
C PRO A 13 9.84 0.18 4.87
N ILE A 14 9.07 0.82 5.77
CA ILE A 14 9.06 0.52 7.21
C ILE A 14 7.62 0.45 7.69
N VAL A 15 7.29 -0.59 8.44
CA VAL A 15 6.04 -0.66 9.22
C VAL A 15 6.27 0.04 10.54
N VAL A 16 5.43 1.03 10.88
CA VAL A 16 5.53 1.83 12.09
C VAL A 16 4.21 1.80 12.87
N ASP A 17 4.28 1.82 14.20
CA ASP A 17 3.10 1.80 15.08
C ASP A 17 2.37 3.14 15.10
N ASN A 18 3.13 4.24 15.10
CA ASN A 18 2.58 5.61 15.11
C ASN A 18 2.87 6.31 13.78
N GLY A 19 2.17 5.92 12.73
CA GLY A 19 2.32 6.53 11.41
C GLY A 19 1.86 7.97 11.35
N LYS A 20 0.88 8.39 12.16
CA LYS A 20 0.39 9.78 12.21
C LYS A 20 1.51 10.79 12.39
N PHE A 21 2.48 10.51 13.26
CA PHE A 21 3.62 11.39 13.49
C PHE A 21 4.35 11.78 12.19
N PHE A 22 4.42 10.88 11.23
CA PHE A 22 5.16 11.09 9.98
C PHE A 22 4.30 11.63 8.83
N ILE A 23 2.99 11.31 8.81
CA ILE A 23 2.21 11.47 7.58
C ILE A 23 0.89 12.24 7.77
N ASN A 24 0.51 12.62 9.01
CA ASN A 24 -0.82 13.17 9.25
C ASN A 24 -1.10 14.43 8.42
N ASP A 25 -0.16 15.35 8.32
CA ASP A 25 -0.33 16.59 7.55
C ASP A 25 -0.55 16.28 6.05
N LEU A 26 0.21 15.33 5.50
CA LEU A 26 0.08 14.90 4.12
C LEU A 26 -1.24 14.17 3.89
N PHE A 27 -1.64 13.33 4.83
CA PHE A 27 -2.88 12.58 4.78
C PHE A 27 -4.09 13.51 4.84
N ASN A 28 -4.09 14.45 5.78
CA ASN A 28 -5.13 15.46 5.93
C ASN A 28 -5.25 16.33 4.67
N LYS A 29 -4.13 16.80 4.12
CA LYS A 29 -4.11 17.56 2.87
C LYS A 29 -4.75 16.80 1.69
N LYS A 30 -4.61 15.47 1.64
CA LYS A 30 -5.15 14.65 0.56
C LYS A 30 -6.58 14.21 0.78
N PHE A 31 -6.94 13.82 2.00
CA PHE A 31 -8.22 13.16 2.30
C PHE A 31 -9.17 14.02 3.14
N GLY A 32 -8.71 15.17 3.67
CA GLY A 32 -9.50 16.07 4.50
C GLY A 32 -9.80 15.53 5.92
N CYS A 33 -9.11 14.49 6.35
CA CYS A 33 -9.23 13.89 7.67
C CYS A 33 -7.89 13.38 8.17
N ASP A 34 -7.82 13.05 9.46
CA ASP A 34 -6.62 12.46 10.05
C ASP A 34 -6.37 11.05 9.58
N ALA A 35 -5.09 10.65 9.55
CA ALA A 35 -4.70 9.28 9.32
C ALA A 35 -5.27 8.35 10.42
N PRO A 36 -5.65 7.11 10.08
CA PRO A 36 -6.23 6.17 11.04
C PRO A 36 -5.26 5.84 12.18
N ASP A 37 -5.77 5.64 13.41
CA ASP A 37 -4.95 5.31 14.58
C ASP A 37 -4.66 3.81 14.72
N LYS A 38 -5.65 2.99 14.42
CA LYS A 38 -5.63 1.53 14.71
C LYS A 38 -5.36 0.74 13.45
N THR A 39 -4.14 0.86 12.92
CA THR A 39 -3.72 0.16 11.71
C THR A 39 -2.21 -0.04 11.71
N ASN A 40 -1.71 -0.97 10.89
CA ASN A 40 -0.29 -1.01 10.57
C ASN A 40 0.00 0.06 9.52
N HIS A 41 0.88 0.99 9.83
CA HIS A 41 1.27 2.06 8.92
C HIS A 41 2.51 1.62 8.14
N LEU A 42 2.41 1.40 6.84
CA LEU A 42 3.57 1.17 5.99
C LEU A 42 3.96 2.49 5.33
N ILE A 43 5.16 2.95 5.63
CA ILE A 43 5.73 4.19 5.08
C ILE A 43 7.00 3.86 4.32
N ALA A 44 7.09 4.35 3.10
CA ALA A 44 8.34 4.39 2.35
C ALA A 44 9.07 5.70 2.65
N PHE A 45 10.28 5.59 3.17
CA PHE A 45 11.14 6.73 3.46
C PHE A 45 12.21 6.89 2.38
N TYR A 46 12.46 8.12 1.99
CA TYR A 46 13.54 8.53 1.10
C TYR A 46 14.59 9.30 1.89
N LYS A 47 15.87 8.95 1.73
CA LYS A 47 17.00 9.71 2.28
C LYS A 47 17.52 10.65 1.20
N SER A 48 17.30 11.95 1.40
CA SER A 48 17.79 12.98 0.48
C SER A 48 19.31 13.13 0.51
N ASN A 49 19.87 13.76 -0.50
CA ASN A 49 21.31 14.08 -0.56
C ASN A 49 21.78 14.98 0.59
N SER A 50 20.87 15.78 1.18
CA SER A 50 21.13 16.58 2.38
C SER A 50 21.08 15.77 3.70
N GLY A 51 20.81 14.47 3.63
CA GLY A 51 20.72 13.57 4.77
C GLY A 51 19.36 13.55 5.46
N ASN A 52 18.38 14.31 5.00
CA ASN A 52 17.02 14.29 5.55
C ASN A 52 16.30 13.00 5.18
N ILE A 53 15.55 12.45 6.13
CA ILE A 53 14.68 11.30 5.92
C ILE A 53 13.24 11.80 5.75
N LEU A 54 12.66 11.57 4.58
CA LEU A 54 11.37 12.12 4.17
C LEU A 54 10.36 10.99 3.86
N PRO A 55 9.14 11.03 4.40
CA PRO A 55 8.09 10.10 4.01
C PRO A 55 7.67 10.40 2.57
N VAL A 56 7.77 9.41 1.68
CA VAL A 56 7.47 9.58 0.25
C VAL A 56 6.19 8.88 -0.18
N THR A 57 5.90 7.70 0.34
CA THR A 57 4.66 6.98 0.05
C THR A 57 4.15 6.30 1.32
N TYR A 58 2.84 6.30 1.49
CA TYR A 58 2.15 5.71 2.64
C TYR A 58 0.99 4.84 2.19
N THR A 59 0.69 3.80 2.94
CA THR A 59 -0.56 3.06 2.91
C THR A 59 -0.80 2.37 4.25
N SER A 60 -2.06 2.17 4.62
CA SER A 60 -2.46 1.50 5.87
C SER A 60 -2.88 0.05 5.63
N PHE A 61 -2.62 -0.80 6.62
CA PHE A 61 -3.00 -2.22 6.63
C PHE A 61 -3.74 -2.53 7.92
N LEU A 62 -5.07 -2.53 7.87
CA LEU A 62 -5.93 -2.76 9.03
C LEU A 62 -6.23 -4.25 9.18
N PRO A 63 -5.74 -4.93 10.24
CA PRO A 63 -6.12 -6.30 10.53
C PRO A 63 -7.63 -6.41 10.82
N HIS A 64 -8.30 -7.33 10.15
CA HIS A 64 -9.71 -7.63 10.37
C HIS A 64 -9.93 -9.15 10.34
N LYS A 65 -10.12 -9.78 11.50
CA LYS A 65 -10.20 -11.25 11.63
C LYS A 65 -8.95 -11.90 11.01
N ASN A 66 -9.14 -12.72 9.98
CA ASN A 66 -8.08 -13.42 9.26
C ASN A 66 -7.73 -12.80 7.90
N VAL A 67 -8.10 -11.54 7.68
CA VAL A 67 -7.73 -10.75 6.48
C VAL A 67 -7.14 -9.41 6.87
N ILE A 68 -6.49 -8.75 5.93
CA ILE A 68 -6.00 -7.38 6.07
C ILE A 68 -6.71 -6.49 5.07
N LEU A 69 -7.24 -5.36 5.55
CA LEU A 69 -7.85 -4.32 4.74
C LEU A 69 -6.79 -3.28 4.38
N VAL A 70 -6.60 -3.06 3.08
CA VAL A 70 -5.63 -2.09 2.56
C VAL A 70 -6.35 -0.76 2.38
N GLY A 71 -6.04 0.18 3.26
CA GLY A 71 -6.68 1.49 3.30
C GLY A 71 -5.95 2.55 2.50
N GLY A 72 -6.27 3.80 2.80
CA GLY A 72 -5.82 4.96 2.06
C GLY A 72 -4.32 4.97 1.73
N ALA A 73 -4.02 5.19 0.46
CA ALA A 73 -2.65 5.28 -0.04
C ALA A 73 -2.37 6.68 -0.60
N MET A 74 -1.17 7.19 -0.35
CA MET A 74 -0.72 8.47 -0.88
C MET A 74 0.77 8.47 -1.23
N THR A 75 1.13 9.36 -2.17
CA THR A 75 2.52 9.65 -2.51
C THR A 75 2.76 11.14 -2.39
N ASN A 76 3.85 11.52 -1.73
CA ASN A 76 4.30 12.91 -1.62
C ASN A 76 4.99 13.34 -2.92
N GLY A 77 4.24 14.02 -3.78
CA GLY A 77 4.74 14.49 -5.08
C GLY A 77 5.90 15.49 -4.97
N ASP A 78 5.97 16.27 -3.87
CA ASP A 78 7.04 17.26 -3.70
C ASP A 78 8.37 16.58 -3.38
N VAL A 79 8.35 15.49 -2.59
CA VAL A 79 9.55 14.66 -2.39
C VAL A 79 9.98 14.02 -3.72
N ILE A 80 9.04 13.46 -4.50
CA ILE A 80 9.37 12.90 -5.82
C ILE A 80 10.02 13.97 -6.74
N LYS A 81 9.47 15.19 -6.77
CA LYS A 81 10.03 16.28 -7.58
C LYS A 81 11.46 16.64 -7.18
N SER A 82 11.81 16.55 -5.90
CA SER A 82 13.15 16.90 -5.38
C SER A 82 14.22 15.83 -5.65
N MET A 83 13.82 14.63 -6.09
CA MET A 83 14.75 13.56 -6.46
C MET A 83 15.48 13.85 -7.75
N SER A 84 16.67 13.26 -7.93
CA SER A 84 17.41 13.30 -9.19
C SER A 84 16.66 12.57 -10.32
N ASP A 85 17.02 12.86 -11.56
CA ASP A 85 16.40 12.17 -12.71
C ASP A 85 16.77 10.68 -12.76
N GLU A 86 17.95 10.31 -12.26
CA GLU A 86 18.36 8.91 -12.11
C GLU A 86 17.49 8.19 -11.08
N GLU A 87 17.24 8.78 -9.91
CA GLU A 87 16.35 8.21 -8.89
C GLU A 87 14.90 8.07 -9.40
N LYS A 88 14.39 9.10 -10.10
CA LYS A 88 13.06 9.05 -10.75
C LYS A 88 12.98 7.92 -11.77
N LYS A 89 14.07 7.73 -12.54
CA LYS A 89 14.15 6.64 -13.51
C LYS A 89 14.11 5.26 -12.83
N ILE A 90 14.86 5.06 -11.75
CA ILE A 90 14.84 3.81 -10.97
C ILE A 90 13.42 3.53 -10.44
N ILE A 91 12.72 4.55 -9.91
CA ILE A 91 11.33 4.42 -9.45
C ILE A 91 10.42 4.01 -10.61
N SER A 92 10.51 4.67 -11.75
CA SER A 92 9.70 4.36 -12.93
C SER A 92 9.95 2.95 -13.45
N ASP A 93 11.22 2.58 -13.62
CA ASP A 93 11.63 1.25 -14.11
C ASP A 93 11.20 0.10 -13.18
N SER A 94 11.03 0.39 -11.88
CA SER A 94 10.52 -0.56 -10.88
C SER A 94 8.99 -0.70 -10.91
N GLY A 95 8.28 0.12 -11.67
CA GLY A 95 6.82 0.21 -11.70
C GLY A 95 6.22 1.10 -10.60
N GLY A 96 7.05 1.92 -9.94
CA GLY A 96 6.62 2.88 -8.92
C GLY A 96 6.76 2.38 -7.48
N ILE A 97 6.75 3.31 -6.54
CA ILE A 97 6.96 3.02 -5.12
C ILE A 97 5.79 2.22 -4.55
N TYR A 98 4.54 2.64 -4.81
CA TYR A 98 3.34 2.02 -4.24
C TYR A 98 3.21 0.54 -4.64
N LEU A 99 3.44 0.19 -5.91
CA LEU A 99 3.46 -1.20 -6.36
C LEU A 99 4.42 -2.06 -5.53
N ASN A 100 5.61 -1.56 -5.29
CA ASN A 100 6.63 -2.29 -4.55
C ASN A 100 6.33 -2.36 -3.04
N MET A 101 5.66 -1.35 -2.48
CA MET A 101 5.15 -1.39 -1.11
C MET A 101 4.07 -2.45 -0.93
N LEU A 102 3.13 -2.59 -1.86
CA LEU A 102 2.14 -3.67 -1.83
C LEU A 102 2.81 -5.04 -1.85
N LYS A 103 3.76 -5.26 -2.76
CA LYS A 103 4.52 -6.51 -2.83
C LYS A 103 5.34 -6.79 -1.57
N TYR A 104 5.89 -5.74 -0.95
CA TYR A 104 6.56 -5.84 0.35
C TYR A 104 5.57 -6.26 1.45
N ALA A 105 4.41 -5.58 1.54
CA ALA A 105 3.39 -5.86 2.52
C ALA A 105 2.83 -7.29 2.41
N PHE A 106 2.60 -7.79 1.19
CA PHE A 106 2.14 -9.16 0.97
C PHE A 106 3.10 -10.20 1.53
N LYS A 107 4.41 -9.94 1.46
CA LYS A 107 5.44 -10.82 2.06
C LYS A 107 5.51 -10.63 3.57
N HIS A 108 5.50 -9.37 4.03
CA HIS A 108 5.66 -9.02 5.44
C HIS A 108 4.52 -9.60 6.29
N PHE A 109 3.28 -9.46 5.84
CA PHE A 109 2.09 -9.91 6.55
C PHE A 109 1.57 -11.30 6.11
N ALA A 110 2.33 -12.06 5.32
CA ALA A 110 1.88 -13.33 4.74
C ALA A 110 1.42 -14.36 5.78
N ASN A 111 2.01 -14.34 6.98
CA ASN A 111 1.67 -15.27 8.06
C ASN A 111 0.50 -14.79 8.93
N GLU A 112 0.11 -13.53 8.82
CA GLU A 112 -0.89 -12.89 9.68
C GLU A 112 -2.31 -12.95 9.11
N CYS A 113 -2.47 -13.23 7.82
CA CYS A 113 -3.78 -13.26 7.18
C CYS A 113 -3.87 -14.32 6.07
N ASP A 114 -5.08 -14.57 5.58
CA ASP A 114 -5.34 -15.45 4.43
C ASP A 114 -5.42 -14.65 3.11
N ALA A 115 -5.79 -13.37 3.20
CA ALA A 115 -5.98 -12.50 2.05
C ALA A 115 -5.90 -11.02 2.43
N PHE A 116 -5.62 -10.18 1.43
CA PHE A 116 -5.72 -8.73 1.50
C PHE A 116 -6.93 -8.28 0.69
N PHE A 117 -7.62 -7.24 1.17
CA PHE A 117 -8.74 -6.62 0.47
C PHE A 117 -8.50 -5.12 0.35
N GLY A 118 -8.83 -4.53 -0.81
CA GLY A 118 -8.80 -3.10 -1.05
C GLY A 118 -10.11 -2.61 -1.64
N LEU A 119 -10.48 -1.36 -1.36
CA LEU A 119 -11.57 -0.65 -2.03
C LEU A 119 -10.98 0.41 -2.95
N VAL A 120 -11.10 0.23 -4.25
CA VAL A 120 -10.39 1.03 -5.27
C VAL A 120 -11.36 1.57 -6.29
N ASN A 121 -11.60 2.88 -6.25
CA ASN A 121 -12.46 3.59 -7.21
C ASN A 121 -11.64 4.35 -8.27
N ASP A 122 -10.36 4.64 -8.01
CA ASP A 122 -9.48 5.30 -8.97
C ASP A 122 -8.93 4.29 -9.99
N PRO A 123 -9.12 4.52 -11.32
CA PRO A 123 -8.67 3.58 -12.35
C PRO A 123 -7.15 3.35 -12.36
N ARG A 124 -6.34 4.37 -12.05
CA ARG A 124 -4.87 4.25 -12.03
C ARG A 124 -4.40 3.44 -10.82
N ALA A 125 -5.02 3.68 -9.65
CA ALA A 125 -4.76 2.86 -8.47
C ALA A 125 -5.15 1.40 -8.72
N LEU A 126 -6.30 1.15 -9.37
CA LEU A 126 -6.74 -0.20 -9.72
C LEU A 126 -5.73 -0.92 -10.64
N GLU A 127 -5.16 -0.23 -11.62
CA GLU A 127 -4.13 -0.81 -12.49
C GLU A 127 -2.90 -1.25 -11.69
N VAL A 128 -2.45 -0.43 -10.76
CA VAL A 128 -1.33 -0.75 -9.86
C VAL A 128 -1.66 -1.95 -8.97
N ASP A 129 -2.86 -1.98 -8.38
CA ASP A 129 -3.31 -3.07 -7.52
C ASP A 129 -3.39 -4.40 -8.27
N LEU A 130 -3.95 -4.40 -9.48
CA LEU A 130 -4.01 -5.59 -10.33
C LEU A 130 -2.59 -6.07 -10.70
N THR A 131 -1.67 -5.14 -10.98
CA THR A 131 -0.25 -5.44 -11.25
C THR A 131 0.45 -6.00 -10.01
N ALA A 132 0.07 -5.57 -8.82
CA ALA A 132 0.57 -6.09 -7.55
C ALA A 132 0.10 -7.54 -7.28
N GLY A 133 -1.00 -7.96 -7.90
CA GLY A 133 -1.57 -9.31 -7.76
C GLY A 133 -2.96 -9.35 -7.13
N PHE A 134 -3.61 -8.19 -6.95
CA PHE A 134 -5.03 -8.18 -6.63
C PHE A 134 -5.87 -8.70 -7.80
N GLN A 135 -7.03 -9.24 -7.50
CA GLN A 135 -8.03 -9.70 -8.44
C GLN A 135 -9.35 -8.93 -8.18
N LYS A 136 -10.09 -8.60 -9.23
CA LYS A 136 -11.43 -8.06 -9.09
C LYS A 136 -12.34 -9.10 -8.45
N THR A 137 -13.22 -8.65 -7.57
CA THR A 137 -14.29 -9.47 -6.98
C THR A 137 -15.62 -9.17 -7.69
N PRO A 138 -16.71 -9.95 -7.43
CA PRO A 138 -18.04 -9.60 -7.92
C PRO A 138 -18.64 -8.32 -7.32
N TYR A 139 -18.00 -7.75 -6.30
CA TYR A 139 -18.48 -6.53 -5.63
C TYR A 139 -17.78 -5.30 -6.20
N GLN A 140 -18.56 -4.25 -6.43
CA GLN A 140 -18.06 -3.00 -7.02
C GLN A 140 -16.92 -2.42 -6.18
N PHE A 141 -15.82 -2.02 -6.84
CA PHE A 141 -14.60 -1.45 -6.27
C PHE A 141 -13.80 -2.37 -5.33
N LEU A 142 -14.34 -3.53 -4.95
CA LEU A 142 -13.64 -4.45 -4.06
C LEU A 142 -12.66 -5.32 -4.86
N VAL A 143 -11.40 -5.30 -4.44
CA VAL A 143 -10.35 -6.18 -4.96
C VAL A 143 -9.79 -7.05 -3.84
N ALA A 144 -9.25 -8.23 -4.18
CA ALA A 144 -8.69 -9.17 -3.21
C ALA A 144 -7.39 -9.78 -3.73
N HIS A 145 -6.40 -9.92 -2.83
CA HIS A 145 -5.18 -10.69 -3.08
C HIS A 145 -5.15 -11.91 -2.14
N TYR A 146 -5.18 -13.11 -2.73
CA TYR A 146 -5.13 -14.38 -2.01
C TYR A 146 -3.73 -14.97 -2.14
N HIS A 147 -2.91 -14.81 -1.12
CA HIS A 147 -1.54 -15.35 -1.12
C HIS A 147 -1.45 -16.81 -0.63
N LYS A 148 -2.54 -17.36 -0.08
CA LYS A 148 -2.69 -18.77 0.28
C LYS A 148 -3.76 -19.44 -0.58
N PRO A 149 -3.61 -20.71 -0.93
CA PRO A 149 -4.70 -21.47 -1.56
C PRO A 149 -5.90 -21.54 -0.62
N ILE A 150 -7.03 -21.04 -1.07
CA ILE A 150 -8.29 -21.14 -0.32
C ILE A 150 -9.41 -21.63 -1.24
N SER A 151 -10.38 -22.36 -0.66
CA SER A 151 -11.50 -22.89 -1.42
C SER A 151 -12.40 -21.79 -1.98
N LYS A 152 -13.11 -22.06 -3.08
CA LYS A 152 -14.07 -21.13 -3.69
C LYS A 152 -15.16 -20.69 -2.69
N TRP A 153 -15.63 -21.61 -1.84
CA TRP A 153 -16.60 -21.28 -0.80
C TRP A 153 -16.03 -20.26 0.21
N LYS A 154 -14.79 -20.45 0.67
CA LYS A 154 -14.11 -19.52 1.59
C LYS A 154 -13.89 -18.15 0.95
N LYS A 155 -13.49 -18.11 -0.34
CA LYS A 155 -13.39 -16.86 -1.11
C LYS A 155 -14.70 -16.09 -1.10
N ASN A 156 -15.78 -16.73 -1.54
CA ASN A 156 -17.09 -16.09 -1.63
C ASN A 156 -17.59 -15.60 -0.25
N LYS A 157 -17.30 -16.36 0.82
CA LYS A 157 -17.65 -15.95 2.19
C LYS A 157 -16.89 -14.71 2.62
N LEU A 158 -15.57 -14.65 2.37
CA LEU A 158 -14.73 -13.50 2.70
C LEU A 158 -15.15 -12.26 1.90
N GLU A 159 -15.28 -12.37 0.59
CA GLU A 159 -15.71 -11.28 -0.29
C GLU A 159 -17.05 -10.69 0.16
N ARG A 160 -18.06 -11.55 0.44
CA ARG A 160 -19.36 -11.12 0.94
C ARG A 160 -19.28 -10.47 2.33
N MET A 161 -18.36 -10.91 3.18
CA MET A 161 -18.15 -10.33 4.50
C MET A 161 -17.56 -8.93 4.37
N ILE A 162 -16.50 -8.79 3.57
CA ILE A 162 -15.78 -7.53 3.42
C ILE A 162 -16.58 -6.49 2.64
N SER A 163 -17.36 -6.90 1.63
CA SER A 163 -18.22 -5.98 0.87
C SER A 163 -19.26 -5.23 1.71
N LYS A 164 -19.50 -5.65 2.96
CA LYS A 164 -20.44 -5.02 3.91
C LYS A 164 -19.78 -4.04 4.88
N ILE A 165 -18.43 -3.97 4.91
CA ILE A 165 -17.72 -3.15 5.90
C ILE A 165 -17.75 -1.67 5.50
N GLY A 166 -17.88 -1.35 4.22
CA GLY A 166 -17.79 0.02 3.73
C GLY A 166 -16.34 0.50 3.56
N PRO A 167 -16.12 1.80 3.33
CA PRO A 167 -14.77 2.34 3.14
C PRO A 167 -13.85 2.06 4.33
N PHE A 168 -12.62 1.65 4.06
CA PHE A 168 -11.57 1.38 5.04
C PHE A 168 -10.20 1.88 4.56
#